data_8efcc19053e58fcb03c7ade8dc09b51d
#
_entry.id   8efcc19053e58fcb03c7ade8dc09b51d
#
_cell.length_a   1.000
_cell.length_b   1.000
_cell.length_c   1.000
_cell.angle_alpha   90.00
_cell.angle_beta   90.00
_cell.angle_gamma   90.00
#
_symmetry.space_group_name_H-M   'P 1'
#
loop_
_entity.id
_entity.type
_entity.pdbx_description
1 polymer ?
#
loop_
_entity_poly.entity_id
_entity_poly.type
_entity_poly.pdbx_seq_one_letter_code
_entity_poly.pdbx_strand_id
1 'polypeptide(L)'
;MAQLSYQLYSSRKFGPLAQTLEMLGSLGYSNVEAYGSLLADDSTRALLGQGLRVHGLAMPSAHMGLADLEGDAAGIIAMAKELGINAVYCPHIMPDERPTDGAGWTAFGARLEKVGESLRAAGLDFGWHNHDFEFKALPDGSLPIEHLMAGGPNLSLELDVAWVARAGVDPLPWIAKYADRITAAHIKDIAKAGEKADEDGWADVGAGVMDWPALAKALAATSVRVLVMEHDNPSDDARFAAASITAAKKF
;
A
#
# COMPACT_ATOMS: atom_id res chain seq x y z
N MET A 1 6.28 -10.16 -14.79
CA MET A 1 4.97 -9.91 -14.19
C MET A 1 5.17 -9.47 -12.76
N ALA A 2 4.41 -8.50 -12.28
CA ALA A 2 4.43 -8.09 -10.88
C ALA A 2 4.01 -9.25 -9.96
N GLN A 3 4.55 -9.28 -8.74
CA GLN A 3 4.22 -10.28 -7.74
C GLN A 3 2.87 -9.92 -7.09
N LEU A 4 2.06 -10.93 -6.75
CA LEU A 4 0.81 -10.73 -6.02
C LEU A 4 1.08 -10.81 -4.52
N SER A 5 0.60 -9.82 -3.76
CA SER A 5 0.76 -9.68 -2.32
C SER A 5 -0.60 -9.43 -1.65
N TYR A 6 -0.67 -9.63 -0.34
CA TYR A 6 -1.83 -9.35 0.48
C TYR A 6 -1.46 -8.38 1.60
N GLN A 7 -2.20 -7.28 1.74
CA GLN A 7 -2.02 -6.36 2.86
C GLN A 7 -2.64 -6.95 4.13
N LEU A 8 -1.79 -7.25 5.11
CA LEU A 8 -2.20 -7.88 6.38
C LEU A 8 -3.17 -7.01 7.21
N TYR A 9 -3.23 -5.71 6.93
CA TYR A 9 -4.21 -4.81 7.54
C TYR A 9 -5.65 -5.24 7.27
N SER A 10 -5.91 -5.90 6.15
CA SER A 10 -7.22 -6.44 5.81
C SER A 10 -7.71 -7.49 6.82
N SER A 11 -6.79 -8.22 7.45
CA SER A 11 -7.10 -9.26 8.45
C SER A 11 -6.94 -8.79 9.91
N ARG A 12 -6.72 -7.49 10.17
CA ARG A 12 -6.42 -6.98 11.53
C ARG A 12 -7.50 -7.23 12.58
N LYS A 13 -8.73 -7.45 12.14
CA LYS A 13 -9.90 -7.72 13.02
C LYS A 13 -10.22 -9.21 13.16
N PHE A 14 -9.46 -10.06 12.47
CA PHE A 14 -9.70 -11.50 12.42
C PHE A 14 -8.61 -12.25 13.18
N GLY A 15 -8.79 -13.54 13.38
CA GLY A 15 -8.05 -14.55 14.09
C GLY A 15 -6.61 -14.23 14.49
N PRO A 16 -5.86 -15.12 15.09
CA PRO A 16 -4.45 -14.85 15.36
C PRO A 16 -3.66 -14.80 14.06
N LEU A 17 -2.63 -13.93 14.00
CA LEU A 17 -1.75 -13.73 12.85
C LEU A 17 -1.28 -15.04 12.20
N ALA A 18 -0.96 -16.06 13.02
CA ALA A 18 -0.54 -17.37 12.51
C ALA A 18 -1.60 -18.03 11.60
N GLN A 19 -2.89 -17.93 11.95
CA GLN A 19 -3.98 -18.47 11.12
C GLN A 19 -4.16 -17.67 9.83
N THR A 20 -3.99 -16.34 9.88
CA THR A 20 -3.99 -15.50 8.67
C THR A 20 -2.88 -15.92 7.71
N LEU A 21 -1.66 -16.13 8.19
CA LEU A 21 -0.53 -16.53 7.36
C LEU A 21 -0.72 -17.96 6.78
N GLU A 22 -1.25 -18.88 7.57
CA GLU A 22 -1.62 -20.23 7.12
C GLU A 22 -2.68 -20.18 6.01
N MET A 23 -3.74 -19.40 6.22
CA MET A 23 -4.80 -19.17 5.22
C MET A 23 -4.22 -18.62 3.91
N LEU A 24 -3.41 -17.58 3.97
CA LEU A 24 -2.81 -16.96 2.79
C LEU A 24 -1.90 -17.92 2.02
N GLY A 25 -1.03 -18.65 2.73
CA GLY A 25 -0.21 -19.69 2.10
C GLY A 25 -1.04 -20.78 1.42
N SER A 26 -2.12 -21.23 2.08
CA SER A 26 -3.04 -22.25 1.54
C SER A 26 -3.80 -21.78 0.31
N LEU A 27 -4.10 -20.48 0.21
CA LEU A 27 -4.75 -19.87 -0.96
C LEU A 27 -3.76 -19.61 -2.13
N GLY A 28 -2.48 -19.82 -1.90
CA GLY A 28 -1.44 -19.67 -2.91
C GLY A 28 -0.96 -18.21 -3.09
N TYR A 29 -1.06 -17.40 -2.05
CA TYR A 29 -0.27 -16.19 -1.96
C TYR A 29 1.21 -16.55 -1.80
N SER A 30 2.07 -15.77 -2.44
CA SER A 30 3.51 -15.87 -2.26
C SER A 30 4.09 -14.70 -1.48
N ASN A 31 3.33 -13.62 -1.34
CA ASN A 31 3.78 -12.41 -0.65
C ASN A 31 2.68 -11.84 0.23
N VAL A 32 3.13 -11.12 1.26
CA VAL A 32 2.29 -10.29 2.13
C VAL A 32 2.94 -8.92 2.28
N GLU A 33 2.14 -7.94 2.69
CA GLU A 33 2.60 -6.64 3.12
C GLU A 33 2.18 -6.40 4.57
N ALA A 34 3.12 -5.98 5.42
CA ALA A 34 2.83 -5.68 6.81
C ALA A 34 2.52 -4.19 7.01
N TYR A 35 1.92 -3.88 8.15
CA TYR A 35 1.67 -2.51 8.60
C TYR A 35 2.31 -2.26 9.98
N GLY A 36 2.59 -0.99 10.30
CA GLY A 36 3.46 -0.60 11.41
C GLY A 36 3.20 -1.28 12.73
N SER A 37 1.93 -1.45 13.16
CA SER A 37 1.65 -2.06 14.46
C SER A 37 2.01 -3.56 14.55
N LEU A 38 2.07 -4.30 13.43
CA LEU A 38 2.62 -5.67 13.41
C LEU A 38 4.14 -5.70 13.57
N LEU A 39 4.80 -4.60 13.26
CA LEU A 39 6.25 -4.47 13.26
C LEU A 39 6.79 -3.76 14.51
N ALA A 40 5.91 -3.18 15.32
CA ALA A 40 6.29 -2.42 16.51
C ALA A 40 6.80 -3.29 17.67
N ASP A 41 6.29 -4.53 17.79
CA ASP A 41 6.58 -5.43 18.91
C ASP A 41 7.45 -6.62 18.48
N ASP A 42 8.54 -6.88 19.22
CA ASP A 42 9.51 -7.94 18.92
C ASP A 42 8.88 -9.32 18.85
N SER A 43 7.93 -9.62 19.73
CA SER A 43 7.27 -10.93 19.78
C SER A 43 6.38 -11.13 18.56
N THR A 44 5.67 -10.10 18.13
CA THR A 44 4.85 -10.12 16.91
C THR A 44 5.71 -10.23 15.65
N ARG A 45 6.85 -9.52 15.61
CA ARG A 45 7.82 -9.67 14.50
C ARG A 45 8.39 -11.09 14.41
N ALA A 46 8.72 -11.69 15.54
CA ALA A 46 9.21 -13.07 15.59
C ALA A 46 8.17 -14.07 15.07
N LEU A 47 6.90 -13.94 15.49
CA LEU A 47 5.78 -14.73 14.98
C LEU A 47 5.56 -14.52 13.47
N LEU A 48 5.60 -13.28 13.02
CA LEU A 48 5.50 -12.94 11.59
C LEU A 48 6.62 -13.62 10.79
N GLY A 49 7.88 -13.43 11.19
CA GLY A 49 9.04 -14.04 10.53
C GLY A 49 9.00 -15.58 10.55
N GLN A 50 8.51 -16.20 11.62
CA GLN A 50 8.28 -17.64 11.67
C GLN A 50 7.20 -18.08 10.70
N GLY A 51 6.04 -17.42 10.72
CA GLY A 51 4.91 -17.74 9.83
C GLY A 51 5.24 -17.58 8.35
N LEU A 52 5.99 -16.53 7.99
CA LEU A 52 6.48 -16.35 6.62
C LEU A 52 7.27 -17.58 6.14
N ARG A 53 8.21 -18.06 6.94
CA ARG A 53 9.01 -19.25 6.59
C ARG A 53 8.18 -20.52 6.53
N VAL A 54 7.28 -20.73 7.48
CA VAL A 54 6.46 -21.96 7.57
C VAL A 54 5.51 -22.08 6.39
N HIS A 55 4.93 -20.96 5.95
CA HIS A 55 3.91 -20.95 4.90
C HIS A 55 4.46 -20.54 3.52
N GLY A 56 5.80 -20.39 3.39
CA GLY A 56 6.44 -20.07 2.12
C GLY A 56 6.08 -18.68 1.58
N LEU A 57 5.83 -17.71 2.48
CA LEU A 57 5.50 -16.34 2.16
C LEU A 57 6.75 -15.46 2.23
N ALA A 58 6.85 -14.47 1.33
CA ALA A 58 7.80 -13.36 1.43
C ALA A 58 7.07 -12.07 1.81
N MET A 59 7.82 -11.07 2.26
CA MET A 59 7.27 -9.76 2.62
C MET A 59 8.09 -8.67 1.93
N PRO A 60 7.85 -8.41 0.63
CA PRO A 60 8.66 -7.46 -0.14
C PRO A 60 8.43 -6.00 0.26
N SER A 61 7.29 -5.68 0.86
CA SER A 61 6.93 -4.31 1.26
C SER A 61 6.28 -4.25 2.63
N ALA A 62 6.32 -3.06 3.24
CA ALA A 62 5.66 -2.77 4.50
C ALA A 62 5.29 -1.28 4.62
N HIS A 63 4.19 -1.02 5.33
CA HIS A 63 3.78 0.32 5.74
C HIS A 63 4.41 0.69 7.08
N MET A 64 5.03 1.87 7.16
CA MET A 64 5.62 2.42 8.38
C MET A 64 5.20 3.87 8.58
N GLY A 65 4.82 4.22 9.81
CA GLY A 65 4.45 5.59 10.17
C GLY A 65 5.64 6.56 10.07
N LEU A 66 5.36 7.82 9.70
CA LEU A 66 6.41 8.81 9.55
C LEU A 66 7.19 9.06 10.85
N ALA A 67 6.51 9.06 12.00
CA ALA A 67 7.15 9.27 13.29
C ALA A 67 8.16 8.16 13.62
N ASP A 68 7.84 6.90 13.29
CA ASP A 68 8.75 5.77 13.48
C ASP A 68 9.95 5.88 12.55
N LEU A 69 9.72 6.24 11.29
CA LEU A 69 10.76 6.44 10.27
C LEU A 69 11.74 7.55 10.64
N GLU A 70 11.25 8.64 11.21
CA GLU A 70 12.09 9.76 11.70
C GLU A 70 12.80 9.42 13.01
N GLY A 71 12.16 8.63 13.86
CA GLY A 71 12.66 8.29 15.20
C GLY A 71 13.75 7.23 15.19
N ASP A 72 13.63 6.19 14.37
CA ASP A 72 14.56 5.04 14.34
C ASP A 72 14.73 4.43 12.94
N ALA A 73 15.23 5.22 12.01
CA ALA A 73 15.55 4.71 10.66
C ALA A 73 16.53 3.53 10.68
N ALA A 74 17.49 3.49 11.62
CA ALA A 74 18.47 2.43 11.70
C ALA A 74 17.84 1.09 12.14
N GLY A 75 16.95 1.12 13.14
CA GLY A 75 16.19 -0.05 13.58
C GLY A 75 15.27 -0.57 12.49
N ILE A 76 14.59 0.33 11.76
CA ILE A 76 13.74 -0.04 10.62
C ILE A 76 14.55 -0.70 9.51
N ILE A 77 15.74 -0.18 9.18
CA ILE A 77 16.62 -0.79 8.18
C ILE A 77 17.08 -2.20 8.62
N ALA A 78 17.42 -2.37 9.91
CA ALA A 78 17.81 -3.68 10.44
C ALA A 78 16.66 -4.69 10.36
N MET A 79 15.48 -4.29 10.80
CA MET A 79 14.24 -5.09 10.73
C MET A 79 13.88 -5.43 9.29
N ALA A 80 13.95 -4.48 8.37
CA ALA A 80 13.66 -4.71 6.96
C ALA A 80 14.58 -5.79 6.37
N LYS A 81 15.88 -5.76 6.69
CA LYS A 81 16.85 -6.77 6.28
C LYS A 81 16.54 -8.15 6.87
N GLU A 82 16.17 -8.21 8.15
CA GLU A 82 15.81 -9.44 8.83
C GLU A 82 14.59 -10.12 8.22
N LEU A 83 13.56 -9.33 7.89
CA LEU A 83 12.28 -9.81 7.38
C LEU A 83 12.23 -9.90 5.84
N GLY A 84 13.28 -9.46 5.14
CA GLY A 84 13.35 -9.50 3.67
C GLY A 84 12.51 -8.41 2.99
N ILE A 85 12.22 -7.30 3.69
CA ILE A 85 11.52 -6.14 3.14
C ILE A 85 12.47 -5.40 2.20
N ASN A 86 11.99 -5.05 1.00
CA ASN A 86 12.74 -4.32 -0.01
C ASN A 86 12.22 -2.89 -0.23
N ALA A 87 10.97 -2.64 0.17
CA ALA A 87 10.33 -1.33 0.03
C ALA A 87 9.55 -0.97 1.31
N VAL A 88 9.63 0.29 1.71
CA VAL A 88 8.86 0.86 2.83
C VAL A 88 8.04 2.04 2.30
N TYR A 89 6.75 2.04 2.60
CA TYR A 89 5.87 3.14 2.24
C TYR A 89 5.31 3.80 3.48
N CYS A 90 5.33 5.14 3.52
CA CYS A 90 4.59 5.91 4.52
C CYS A 90 3.14 6.02 4.06
N PRO A 91 2.17 5.42 4.79
CA PRO A 91 0.83 5.26 4.26
C PRO A 91 -0.11 6.42 4.59
N HIS A 92 0.24 7.26 5.57
CA HIS A 92 -0.75 8.17 6.11
C HIS A 92 -0.12 9.36 6.85
N ILE A 93 -0.88 10.45 6.85
CA ILE A 93 -0.68 11.62 7.71
C ILE A 93 -2.03 12.00 8.32
N MET A 94 -2.04 12.31 9.62
CA MET A 94 -3.27 12.61 10.35
C MET A 94 -3.96 13.87 9.77
N PRO A 95 -5.30 13.95 9.79
CA PRO A 95 -6.03 15.05 9.17
C PRO A 95 -5.61 16.44 9.65
N ASP A 96 -5.28 16.58 10.93
CA ASP A 96 -4.83 17.82 11.56
C ASP A 96 -3.38 18.20 11.23
N GLU A 97 -2.60 17.26 10.72
CA GLU A 97 -1.22 17.47 10.27
C GLU A 97 -1.12 17.73 8.75
N ARG A 98 -2.24 17.58 8.00
CA ARG A 98 -2.24 17.72 6.54
C ARG A 98 -2.02 19.17 6.15
N PRO A 99 -1.05 19.48 5.26
CA PRO A 99 -0.90 20.81 4.69
C PRO A 99 -2.17 21.27 3.97
N THR A 100 -2.44 22.56 4.02
CA THR A 100 -3.64 23.16 3.43
C THR A 100 -3.38 23.86 2.09
N ASP A 101 -2.11 23.91 1.65
CA ASP A 101 -1.68 24.51 0.39
C ASP A 101 -0.56 23.73 -0.30
N GLY A 102 -0.27 24.09 -1.54
CA GLY A 102 0.74 23.42 -2.36
C GLY A 102 2.17 23.56 -1.78
N ALA A 103 2.50 24.70 -1.16
CA ALA A 103 3.82 24.91 -0.57
C ALA A 103 4.06 23.98 0.60
N GLY A 104 3.06 23.83 1.47
CA GLY A 104 3.10 22.89 2.60
C GLY A 104 3.24 21.43 2.13
N TRP A 105 2.52 21.03 1.09
CA TRP A 105 2.63 19.68 0.52
C TRP A 105 4.00 19.44 -0.14
N THR A 106 4.56 20.46 -0.80
CA THR A 106 5.93 20.38 -1.31
C THR A 106 6.95 20.23 -0.19
N ALA A 107 6.80 20.99 0.90
CA ALA A 107 7.65 20.86 2.08
C ALA A 107 7.50 19.49 2.76
N PHE A 108 6.27 18.94 2.80
CA PHE A 108 6.03 17.58 3.29
C PHE A 108 6.72 16.53 2.42
N GLY A 109 6.65 16.65 1.09
CA GLY A 109 7.39 15.79 0.16
C GLY A 109 8.90 15.86 0.39
N ALA A 110 9.45 17.06 0.61
CA ALA A 110 10.88 17.22 0.94
C ALA A 110 11.27 16.61 2.30
N ARG A 111 10.36 16.63 3.29
CA ARG A 111 10.55 15.94 4.57
C ARG A 111 10.62 14.43 4.38
N LEU A 112 9.73 13.84 3.60
CA LEU A 112 9.76 12.42 3.23
C LEU A 112 11.04 12.08 2.44
N GLU A 113 11.42 12.92 1.48
CA GLU A 113 12.66 12.74 0.70
C GLU A 113 13.89 12.57 1.61
N LYS A 114 14.00 13.44 2.62
CA LYS A 114 15.08 13.39 3.60
C LYS A 114 15.08 12.12 4.44
N VAL A 115 13.90 11.67 4.89
CA VAL A 115 13.75 10.37 5.57
C VAL A 115 14.21 9.23 4.67
N GLY A 116 13.84 9.26 3.40
CA GLY A 116 14.19 8.25 2.42
C GLY A 116 15.69 8.12 2.10
N GLU A 117 16.51 9.13 2.37
CA GLU A 117 17.95 9.10 2.07
C GLU A 117 18.66 7.91 2.73
N SER A 118 18.44 7.69 4.03
CA SER A 118 19.08 6.60 4.78
C SER A 118 18.56 5.22 4.36
N LEU A 119 17.26 5.11 4.06
CA LEU A 119 16.65 3.85 3.59
C LEU A 119 17.21 3.48 2.21
N ARG A 120 17.23 4.44 1.27
CA ARG A 120 17.80 4.22 -0.08
C ARG A 120 19.30 3.90 -0.03
N ALA A 121 20.06 4.56 0.85
CA ALA A 121 21.47 4.24 1.06
C ALA A 121 21.69 2.81 1.59
N ALA A 122 20.69 2.25 2.29
CA ALA A 122 20.69 0.86 2.75
C ALA A 122 20.16 -0.14 1.71
N GLY A 123 19.73 0.33 0.53
CA GLY A 123 19.21 -0.48 -0.57
C GLY A 123 17.71 -0.75 -0.50
N LEU A 124 16.97 -0.01 0.33
CA LEU A 124 15.52 -0.07 0.42
C LEU A 124 14.88 1.00 -0.47
N ASP A 125 13.82 0.65 -1.18
CA ASP A 125 12.94 1.67 -1.75
C ASP A 125 12.16 2.36 -0.64
N PHE A 126 11.93 3.66 -0.81
CA PHE A 126 11.09 4.43 0.09
C PHE A 126 10.13 5.31 -0.70
N GLY A 127 8.87 5.35 -0.26
CA GLY A 127 7.84 6.09 -0.95
C GLY A 127 6.62 6.42 -0.12
N TRP A 128 5.63 6.92 -0.81
CA TRP A 128 4.32 7.28 -0.30
C TRP A 128 3.25 6.30 -0.78
N HIS A 129 2.28 5.99 0.08
CA HIS A 129 1.04 5.32 -0.29
C HIS A 129 -0.11 6.32 -0.17
N ASN A 130 -0.92 6.46 -1.21
CA ASN A 130 -1.98 7.45 -1.25
C ASN A 130 -3.33 6.93 -0.76
N HIS A 131 -4.13 7.89 -0.30
CA HIS A 131 -5.56 7.76 -0.08
C HIS A 131 -6.33 8.72 -1.04
N ASP A 132 -7.56 9.06 -0.68
CA ASP A 132 -8.40 9.97 -1.47
C ASP A 132 -8.03 11.45 -1.29
N PHE A 133 -7.49 11.81 -0.12
CA PHE A 133 -7.26 13.22 0.21
C PHE A 133 -6.17 13.88 -0.62
N GLU A 134 -5.21 13.13 -1.13
CA GLU A 134 -4.16 13.66 -2.02
C GLU A 134 -4.69 13.99 -3.42
N PHE A 135 -5.87 13.47 -3.74
CA PHE A 135 -6.57 13.72 -5.03
C PHE A 135 -7.76 14.68 -4.88
N LYS A 136 -7.94 15.31 -3.72
CA LYS A 136 -8.91 16.38 -3.49
C LYS A 136 -8.24 17.73 -3.72
N ALA A 137 -8.85 18.56 -4.58
CA ALA A 137 -8.28 19.84 -4.96
C ALA A 137 -8.05 20.79 -3.77
N LEU A 138 -6.89 21.40 -3.75
CA LEU A 138 -6.55 22.52 -2.87
C LEU A 138 -7.34 23.78 -3.26
N PRO A 139 -7.34 24.84 -2.44
CA PRO A 139 -8.06 26.07 -2.76
C PRO A 139 -7.69 26.73 -4.10
N ASP A 140 -6.48 26.51 -4.60
CA ASP A 140 -6.01 26.98 -5.89
C ASP A 140 -6.31 26.03 -7.06
N GLY A 141 -6.96 24.89 -6.80
CA GLY A 141 -7.32 23.86 -7.77
C GLY A 141 -6.23 22.83 -8.06
N SER A 142 -5.03 22.99 -7.50
CA SER A 142 -3.96 22.00 -7.63
C SER A 142 -4.22 20.78 -6.72
N LEU A 143 -3.48 19.69 -6.92
CA LEU A 143 -3.67 18.46 -6.14
C LEU A 143 -2.48 18.21 -5.20
N PRO A 144 -2.74 17.82 -3.93
CA PRO A 144 -1.71 17.47 -2.95
C PRO A 144 -0.66 16.51 -3.46
N ILE A 145 -1.06 15.45 -4.17
CA ILE A 145 -0.14 14.43 -4.69
C ILE A 145 0.92 15.02 -5.62
N GLU A 146 0.57 16.04 -6.42
CA GLU A 146 1.52 16.67 -7.36
C GLU A 146 2.61 17.42 -6.61
N HIS A 147 2.24 18.16 -5.58
CA HIS A 147 3.15 18.92 -4.74
C HIS A 147 4.04 17.99 -3.89
N LEU A 148 3.45 16.96 -3.29
CA LEU A 148 4.19 15.96 -2.52
C LEU A 148 5.26 15.29 -3.39
N MET A 149 4.87 14.81 -4.57
CA MET A 149 5.79 14.12 -5.48
C MET A 149 6.82 15.06 -6.10
N ALA A 150 6.52 16.35 -6.22
CA ALA A 150 7.48 17.37 -6.65
C ALA A 150 8.51 17.69 -5.54
N GLY A 151 8.07 17.74 -4.28
CA GLY A 151 8.94 17.95 -3.12
C GLY A 151 9.87 16.77 -2.83
N GLY A 152 9.45 15.55 -3.18
CA GLY A 152 10.25 14.33 -3.01
C GLY A 152 10.57 13.67 -4.35
N PRO A 153 11.55 14.16 -5.11
CA PRO A 153 11.82 13.69 -6.48
C PRO A 153 12.27 12.22 -6.56
N ASN A 154 12.85 11.67 -5.49
CA ASN A 154 13.29 10.26 -5.44
C ASN A 154 12.33 9.35 -4.66
N LEU A 155 11.18 9.85 -4.22
CA LEU A 155 10.17 9.01 -3.59
C LEU A 155 9.56 8.05 -4.61
N SER A 156 9.46 6.79 -4.25
CA SER A 156 8.59 5.84 -4.93
C SER A 156 7.12 6.12 -4.60
N LEU A 157 6.22 5.59 -5.41
CA LEU A 157 4.79 5.63 -5.16
C LEU A 157 4.25 4.20 -5.10
N GLU A 158 3.57 3.90 -4.02
CA GLU A 158 2.64 2.79 -3.94
C GLU A 158 1.25 3.34 -4.23
N LEU A 159 0.84 3.19 -5.49
CA LEU A 159 -0.42 3.79 -5.95
C LEU A 159 -1.61 2.91 -5.56
N ASP A 160 -2.50 3.42 -4.71
CA ASP A 160 -3.83 2.83 -4.51
C ASP A 160 -4.81 3.39 -5.55
N VAL A 161 -5.10 2.58 -6.56
CA VAL A 161 -5.97 2.99 -7.68
C VAL A 161 -7.42 3.20 -7.27
N ALA A 162 -7.89 2.48 -6.26
CA ALA A 162 -9.27 2.60 -5.80
C ALA A 162 -9.49 3.85 -4.94
N TRP A 163 -8.50 4.26 -4.14
CA TRP A 163 -8.57 5.53 -3.45
C TRP A 163 -8.55 6.72 -4.41
N VAL A 164 -7.80 6.65 -5.52
CA VAL A 164 -7.87 7.66 -6.60
C VAL A 164 -9.28 7.73 -7.17
N ALA A 165 -9.86 6.58 -7.53
CA ALA A 165 -11.23 6.51 -8.06
C ALA A 165 -12.27 7.00 -7.03
N ARG A 166 -12.08 6.69 -5.73
CA ARG A 166 -12.97 7.13 -4.65
C ARG A 166 -12.93 8.65 -4.42
N ALA A 167 -11.81 9.30 -4.77
CA ALA A 167 -11.73 10.75 -4.83
C ALA A 167 -12.50 11.37 -6.02
N GLY A 168 -13.09 10.55 -6.90
CA GLY A 168 -13.78 10.99 -8.10
C GLY A 168 -12.86 11.26 -9.30
N VAL A 169 -11.63 10.72 -9.27
CA VAL A 169 -10.60 10.94 -10.29
C VAL A 169 -10.34 9.64 -11.05
N ASP A 170 -10.15 9.73 -12.37
CA ASP A 170 -9.73 8.57 -13.18
C ASP A 170 -8.28 8.18 -12.85
N PRO A 171 -8.00 6.93 -12.44
CA PRO A 171 -6.64 6.49 -12.12
C PRO A 171 -5.70 6.39 -13.32
N LEU A 172 -6.20 6.15 -14.54
CA LEU A 172 -5.37 5.86 -15.70
C LEU A 172 -4.37 6.97 -16.04
N PRO A 173 -4.74 8.27 -16.06
CA PRO A 173 -3.79 9.36 -16.28
C PRO A 173 -2.70 9.42 -15.19
N TRP A 174 -3.01 9.07 -13.95
CA TRP A 174 -2.07 9.10 -12.83
C TRP A 174 -1.09 7.92 -12.87
N ILE A 175 -1.55 6.74 -13.30
CA ILE A 175 -0.68 5.61 -13.60
C ILE A 175 0.34 6.01 -14.67
N ALA A 176 -0.11 6.64 -15.76
CA ALA A 176 0.77 7.09 -16.83
C ALA A 176 1.75 8.19 -16.37
N LYS A 177 1.26 9.16 -15.58
CA LYS A 177 2.06 10.30 -15.10
C LYS A 177 3.22 9.87 -14.20
N TYR A 178 3.01 8.88 -13.34
CA TYR A 178 4.01 8.41 -12.37
C TYR A 178 4.56 7.03 -12.69
N ALA A 179 4.48 6.60 -13.95
CA ALA A 179 4.85 5.25 -14.39
C ALA A 179 6.24 4.80 -13.89
N ASP A 180 7.24 5.67 -13.96
CA ASP A 180 8.62 5.37 -13.53
C ASP A 180 8.79 5.34 -12.00
N ARG A 181 7.83 5.90 -11.25
CA ARG A 181 7.87 6.02 -9.80
C ARG A 181 6.96 5.02 -9.09
N ILE A 182 5.99 4.43 -9.79
CA ILE A 182 5.10 3.41 -9.23
C ILE A 182 5.88 2.10 -9.10
N THR A 183 6.29 1.77 -7.89
CA THR A 183 7.04 0.53 -7.59
C THR A 183 6.18 -0.56 -6.97
N ALA A 184 5.05 -0.17 -6.36
CA ALA A 184 3.97 -1.06 -5.95
C ALA A 184 2.61 -0.42 -6.25
N ALA A 185 1.55 -1.21 -6.27
CA ALA A 185 0.20 -0.69 -6.36
C ALA A 185 -0.75 -1.52 -5.49
N HIS A 186 -1.63 -0.82 -4.76
CA HIS A 186 -2.75 -1.46 -4.10
C HIS A 186 -3.86 -1.70 -5.12
N ILE A 187 -4.26 -2.95 -5.24
CA ILE A 187 -5.41 -3.38 -6.02
C ILE A 187 -6.57 -3.64 -5.07
N LYS A 188 -7.45 -2.66 -5.00
CA LYS A 188 -8.62 -2.59 -4.13
C LYS A 188 -9.84 -2.29 -5.00
N ASP A 189 -11.01 -2.82 -4.67
CA ASP A 189 -12.21 -2.62 -5.49
C ASP A 189 -13.30 -1.88 -4.71
N ILE A 190 -14.14 -1.16 -5.44
CA ILE A 190 -15.23 -0.35 -4.90
C ILE A 190 -16.55 -1.05 -5.23
N ALA A 191 -17.40 -1.25 -4.23
CA ALA A 191 -18.73 -1.78 -4.41
C ALA A 191 -19.62 -0.81 -5.22
N LYS A 192 -20.68 -1.33 -5.84
CA LYS A 192 -21.68 -0.48 -6.49
C LYS A 192 -22.32 0.46 -5.46
N ALA A 193 -22.71 1.63 -5.93
CA ALA A 193 -23.33 2.64 -5.07
C ALA A 193 -24.48 2.05 -4.26
N GLY A 194 -24.42 2.20 -2.93
CA GLY A 194 -25.42 1.69 -2.00
C GLY A 194 -25.24 0.23 -1.56
N GLU A 195 -24.27 -0.50 -2.12
CA GLU A 195 -23.90 -1.86 -1.69
C GLU A 195 -22.77 -1.83 -0.65
N LYS A 196 -22.64 -2.92 0.13
CA LYS A 196 -21.54 -3.15 1.07
C LYS A 196 -21.31 -2.01 2.08
N ALA A 197 -22.37 -1.41 2.60
CA ALA A 197 -22.27 -0.34 3.60
C ALA A 197 -21.60 -0.81 4.90
N ASP A 198 -21.74 -2.07 5.25
CA ASP A 198 -21.08 -2.75 6.37
C ASP A 198 -19.58 -3.01 6.14
N GLU A 199 -19.14 -2.94 4.89
CA GLU A 199 -17.75 -3.06 4.46
C GLU A 199 -17.21 -1.71 3.93
N ASP A 200 -17.76 -0.58 4.38
CA ASP A 200 -17.37 0.78 3.99
C ASP A 200 -17.43 1.06 2.47
N GLY A 201 -18.28 0.31 1.76
CA GLY A 201 -18.44 0.40 0.31
C GLY A 201 -17.26 -0.18 -0.48
N TRP A 202 -16.42 -0.99 0.13
CA TRP A 202 -15.39 -1.77 -0.56
C TRP A 202 -15.94 -3.10 -1.06
N ALA A 203 -15.28 -3.68 -2.04
CA ALA A 203 -15.58 -4.99 -2.59
C ALA A 203 -14.32 -5.85 -2.71
N ASP A 204 -14.51 -7.17 -2.77
CA ASP A 204 -13.43 -8.08 -3.15
C ASP A 204 -12.93 -7.71 -4.55
N VAL A 205 -11.62 -7.80 -4.79
CA VAL A 205 -11.02 -7.42 -6.09
C VAL A 205 -11.67 -8.19 -7.23
N GLY A 206 -12.13 -7.46 -8.24
CA GLY A 206 -12.84 -8.00 -9.39
C GLY A 206 -14.33 -8.21 -9.20
N ALA A 207 -14.88 -7.91 -8.02
CA ALA A 207 -16.32 -7.99 -7.73
C ALA A 207 -16.99 -6.61 -7.67
N GLY A 208 -16.24 -5.53 -7.77
CA GLY A 208 -16.71 -4.16 -7.71
C GLY A 208 -16.90 -3.50 -9.06
N VAL A 209 -16.59 -2.20 -9.12
CA VAL A 209 -16.81 -1.36 -10.30
C VAL A 209 -15.52 -0.96 -11.03
N MET A 210 -14.35 -1.37 -10.53
CA MET A 210 -13.07 -1.02 -11.13
C MET A 210 -12.85 -1.80 -12.45
N ASP A 211 -12.38 -1.11 -13.49
CA ASP A 211 -12.01 -1.75 -14.77
C ASP A 211 -10.61 -2.38 -14.67
N TRP A 212 -10.55 -3.54 -14.01
CA TRP A 212 -9.28 -4.23 -13.78
C TRP A 212 -8.52 -4.59 -15.06
N PRO A 213 -9.16 -5.03 -16.17
CA PRO A 213 -8.45 -5.25 -17.43
C PRO A 213 -7.68 -4.03 -17.92
N ALA A 214 -8.30 -2.84 -17.88
CA ALA A 214 -7.64 -1.60 -18.28
C ALA A 214 -6.55 -1.16 -17.27
N LEU A 215 -6.87 -1.20 -15.97
CA LEU A 215 -5.95 -0.82 -14.90
C LEU A 215 -4.72 -1.72 -14.83
N ALA A 216 -4.90 -3.04 -14.88
CA ALA A 216 -3.79 -3.99 -14.85
C ALA A 216 -2.87 -3.83 -16.07
N LYS A 217 -3.43 -3.59 -17.26
CA LYS A 217 -2.65 -3.29 -18.46
C LYS A 217 -1.84 -2.00 -18.30
N ALA A 218 -2.44 -0.96 -17.72
CA ALA A 218 -1.74 0.29 -17.46
C ALA A 218 -0.61 0.12 -16.43
N LEU A 219 -0.90 -0.55 -15.32
CA LEU A 219 0.09 -0.85 -14.27
C LEU A 219 1.26 -1.71 -14.80
N ALA A 220 0.99 -2.68 -15.66
CA ALA A 220 2.03 -3.51 -16.28
C ALA A 220 3.01 -2.72 -17.16
N ALA A 221 2.66 -1.51 -17.58
CA ALA A 221 3.53 -0.60 -18.34
C ALA A 221 4.35 0.33 -17.43
N THR A 222 4.26 0.19 -16.12
CA THR A 222 5.00 0.99 -15.12
C THR A 222 6.19 0.21 -14.54
N SER A 223 6.87 0.81 -13.55
CA SER A 223 7.93 0.15 -12.77
C SER A 223 7.39 -0.76 -11.66
N VAL A 224 6.08 -1.06 -11.63
CA VAL A 224 5.44 -1.85 -10.57
C VAL A 224 6.04 -3.26 -10.47
N ARG A 225 6.39 -3.64 -9.25
CA ARG A 225 6.95 -4.97 -8.94
C ARG A 225 5.98 -5.81 -8.12
N VAL A 226 5.11 -5.16 -7.35
CA VAL A 226 4.17 -5.82 -6.43
C VAL A 226 2.78 -5.21 -6.60
N LEU A 227 1.77 -6.08 -6.73
CA LEU A 227 0.35 -5.74 -6.69
C LEU A 227 -0.22 -6.26 -5.38
N VAL A 228 -0.66 -5.38 -4.51
CA VAL A 228 -1.08 -5.68 -3.14
C VAL A 228 -2.60 -5.64 -3.05
N MET A 229 -3.21 -6.78 -2.76
CA MET A 229 -4.65 -6.84 -2.51
C MET A 229 -4.97 -6.32 -1.12
N GLU A 230 -5.84 -5.33 -1.04
CA GLU A 230 -6.29 -4.75 0.22
C GLU A 230 -7.79 -4.51 0.25
N HIS A 231 -8.35 -4.64 1.45
CA HIS A 231 -9.71 -4.25 1.81
C HIS A 231 -9.71 -3.66 3.22
N ASP A 232 -10.15 -2.42 3.39
CA ASP A 232 -10.05 -1.75 4.70
C ASP A 232 -10.95 -2.35 5.78
N ASN A 233 -12.07 -2.94 5.39
CA ASN A 233 -13.04 -3.45 6.34
C ASN A 233 -13.84 -4.65 5.80
N PRO A 234 -13.18 -5.79 5.47
CA PRO A 234 -13.91 -6.97 5.03
C PRO A 234 -14.74 -7.55 6.19
N SER A 235 -15.92 -8.05 5.91
CA SER A 235 -16.73 -8.81 6.89
C SER A 235 -16.24 -10.26 7.04
N ASP A 236 -15.40 -10.72 6.11
CA ASP A 236 -14.78 -12.05 6.08
C ASP A 236 -13.47 -11.95 5.30
N ASP A 237 -12.33 -12.04 5.99
CA ASP A 237 -11.01 -11.89 5.38
C ASP A 237 -10.61 -13.09 4.52
N ALA A 238 -11.08 -14.30 4.84
CA ALA A 238 -10.80 -15.49 4.05
C ALA A 238 -11.54 -15.44 2.71
N ARG A 239 -12.81 -14.99 2.70
CA ARG A 239 -13.56 -14.71 1.47
C ARG A 239 -12.83 -13.69 0.62
N PHE A 240 -12.47 -12.54 1.22
CA PHE A 240 -11.75 -11.47 0.53
C PHE A 240 -10.45 -11.98 -0.08
N ALA A 241 -9.62 -12.68 0.70
CA ALA A 241 -8.35 -13.22 0.23
C ALA A 241 -8.53 -14.19 -0.94
N ALA A 242 -9.47 -15.15 -0.83
CA ALA A 242 -9.73 -16.17 -1.86
C ALA A 242 -10.28 -15.58 -3.16
N ALA A 243 -11.26 -14.68 -3.05
CA ALA A 243 -11.88 -14.03 -4.20
C ALA A 243 -10.87 -13.15 -4.94
N SER A 244 -10.14 -12.31 -4.20
CA SER A 244 -9.21 -11.32 -4.74
C SER A 244 -8.03 -11.96 -5.47
N ILE A 245 -7.38 -12.98 -4.90
CA ILE A 245 -6.28 -13.67 -5.59
C ILE A 245 -6.76 -14.42 -6.84
N THR A 246 -7.99 -14.96 -6.80
CA THR A 246 -8.57 -15.64 -7.96
C THR A 246 -8.85 -14.67 -9.11
N ALA A 247 -9.29 -13.45 -8.79
CA ALA A 247 -9.51 -12.40 -9.78
C ALA A 247 -8.16 -11.86 -10.31
N ALA A 248 -7.23 -11.51 -9.42
CA ALA A 248 -5.95 -10.92 -9.78
C ALA A 248 -5.07 -11.82 -10.69
N LYS A 249 -5.20 -13.14 -10.57
CA LYS A 249 -4.51 -14.11 -11.48
C LYS A 249 -5.02 -14.08 -12.92
N LYS A 250 -6.09 -13.34 -13.21
CA LYS A 250 -6.69 -13.24 -14.56
C LYS A 250 -6.34 -11.92 -15.28
N PHE A 251 -5.69 -11.01 -14.60
CA PHE A 251 -5.34 -9.68 -15.12
C PHE A 251 -4.09 -9.69 -15.98
#